data_802a493c3189a82aeb7fe9d01cdfd626
#
_entry.id   802a493c3189a82aeb7fe9d01cdfd626
#
_cell.length_a   1.000
_cell.length_b   1.000
_cell.length_c   1.000
_cell.angle_alpha   90.00
_cell.angle_beta   90.00
_cell.angle_gamma   90.00
#
_symmetry.space_group_name_H-M   'P 1'
#
loop_
_entity.id
_entity.type
_entity.pdbx_description
1 polymer ?
#
loop_
_entity_poly.entity_id
_entity_poly.type
_entity_poly.pdbx_seq_one_letter_code
_entity_poly.pdbx_strand_id
1 'polypeptide(L)'
;MAEHSIGKITQIIGAVLDIKFADGNLPEINDAIRITRKDGSTLVVEVAQHLGDDTVRCISMGPTDGLVRGMEAIATGGPITVPVGEKTLGRIFNVLGEAIDNKEAPQAEEHLPIHRKPPAFEDLSDEQEILETGIKVVDLLCPYQKGGKIGLFGGAGVGKTVLIQELIRNIATEHGGYSVFTGVGERTREGNDLYTEMSESGVINKTTMVFGQMNEPPGSRMRVGLTGLTMAEHFRDTGKDVLLFIDNIFRFTQAGSEVSALLGRVPSAVGYQPTLQTEMGALQERITSTKTGSITSVQAVYVPADDLTDPAPATTFTHLDATTVLSRSIVELGIYPAVDPLESTSRMLDPHIVGEEHYRVARSVQEILQRYKELQDIIAILGMDELSEEDKLVVSRARKVQRFLSQPFFVGEQFTGLKGRYVPLSETIQSFKEIIAGKYDDIPESYFLMAGNIDDVLAKVK
;
A
#
# COMPACT_ATOMS: atom_id res chain seq x y z
N MET A 1 15.39 35.50 13.29
CA MET A 1 15.79 34.68 12.13
C MET A 1 16.93 33.82 12.63
N ALA A 2 16.74 32.50 12.70
CA ALA A 2 17.84 31.60 13.03
C ALA A 2 18.92 31.79 11.94
N GLU A 3 20.14 32.08 12.32
CA GLU A 3 21.27 32.09 11.38
C GLU A 3 21.41 30.67 10.82
N HIS A 4 21.09 30.50 9.55
CA HIS A 4 21.31 29.24 8.85
C HIS A 4 22.82 28.99 8.77
N SER A 5 23.29 27.88 9.31
CA SER A 5 24.71 27.54 9.20
C SER A 5 25.05 27.19 7.75
N ILE A 6 26.20 27.68 7.28
CA ILE A 6 26.69 27.44 5.91
C ILE A 6 27.89 26.52 5.99
N GLY A 7 27.79 25.39 5.29
CA GLY A 7 28.88 24.46 5.10
C GLY A 7 29.41 24.46 3.66
N LYS A 8 30.47 23.69 3.43
CA LYS A 8 31.05 23.49 2.12
C LYS A 8 31.21 22.02 1.82
N ILE A 9 30.92 21.64 0.59
CA ILE A 9 31.09 20.25 0.11
C ILE A 9 32.58 19.94 0.11
N THR A 10 32.98 18.87 0.78
CA THR A 10 34.36 18.37 0.84
C THR A 10 34.55 17.13 0.01
N GLN A 11 33.52 16.29 -0.14
CA GLN A 11 33.58 15.04 -0.90
C GLN A 11 32.22 14.71 -1.52
N ILE A 12 32.24 14.09 -2.71
CA ILE A 12 31.07 13.57 -3.41
C ILE A 12 31.36 12.15 -3.82
N ILE A 13 30.52 11.20 -3.36
CA ILE A 13 30.62 9.78 -3.68
C ILE A 13 29.24 9.30 -4.15
N GLY A 14 28.97 9.39 -5.46
CA GLY A 14 27.66 9.05 -6.01
C GLY A 14 26.55 9.89 -5.38
N ALA A 15 25.60 9.26 -4.73
CA ALA A 15 24.48 9.89 -4.04
C ALA A 15 24.79 10.36 -2.61
N VAL A 16 26.04 10.27 -2.15
CA VAL A 16 26.50 10.65 -0.81
C VAL A 16 27.45 11.83 -0.90
N LEU A 17 27.27 12.79 0.01
CA LEU A 17 28.08 13.99 0.11
C LEU A 17 28.61 14.19 1.52
N ASP A 18 29.86 14.62 1.64
CA ASP A 18 30.43 15.08 2.89
C ASP A 18 30.49 16.61 2.87
N ILE A 19 29.96 17.23 3.93
CA ILE A 19 29.85 18.69 4.06
C ILE A 19 30.48 19.10 5.38
N LYS A 20 31.42 20.04 5.34
CA LYS A 20 32.06 20.58 6.52
C LYS A 20 31.44 21.92 6.89
N PHE A 21 31.10 22.08 8.14
CA PHE A 21 30.55 23.29 8.73
C PHE A 21 31.60 24.01 9.58
N ALA A 22 31.30 25.23 10.00
CA ALA A 22 32.10 25.94 10.98
C ALA A 22 31.91 25.36 12.39
N ASP A 23 32.90 25.52 13.26
CA ASP A 23 32.92 24.96 14.60
C ASP A 23 31.59 25.18 15.36
N GLY A 24 31.04 24.10 15.87
CA GLY A 24 29.87 24.09 16.76
C GLY A 24 28.50 24.30 16.09
N ASN A 25 28.42 24.42 14.77
CA ASN A 25 27.18 24.69 14.04
C ASN A 25 26.76 23.52 13.12
N LEU A 26 26.90 22.29 13.59
CA LEU A 26 26.50 21.10 12.84
C LEU A 26 24.98 20.95 12.80
N PRO A 27 24.38 20.68 11.61
CA PRO A 27 23.00 20.22 11.53
C PRO A 27 22.84 18.85 12.20
N GLU A 28 21.64 18.60 12.70
CA GLU A 28 21.31 17.31 13.33
C GLU A 28 21.08 16.20 12.30
N ILE A 29 21.07 14.97 12.77
CA ILE A 29 20.70 13.81 11.95
C ILE A 29 19.26 14.00 11.43
N ASN A 30 19.03 13.71 10.17
CA ASN A 30 17.80 13.92 9.41
C ASN A 30 17.51 15.37 9.00
N ASP A 31 18.33 16.32 9.38
CA ASP A 31 18.15 17.70 8.89
C ASP A 31 18.41 17.79 7.38
N ALA A 32 17.64 18.68 6.74
CA ALA A 32 17.77 18.99 5.33
C ALA A 32 18.81 20.09 5.12
N ILE A 33 19.63 19.92 4.11
CA ILE A 33 20.62 20.91 3.65
C ILE A 33 20.33 21.21 2.20
N ARG A 34 20.34 22.50 1.84
CA ARG A 34 20.07 22.99 0.48
C ARG A 34 21.36 23.42 -0.19
N ILE A 35 21.54 22.94 -1.41
CA ILE A 35 22.67 23.26 -2.28
C ILE A 35 22.14 23.89 -3.56
N THR A 36 22.60 25.11 -3.90
CA THR A 36 22.24 25.78 -5.16
C THR A 36 23.30 25.49 -6.20
N ARG A 37 22.90 24.92 -7.33
CA ARG A 37 23.79 24.64 -8.46
C ARG A 37 24.07 25.91 -9.29
N LYS A 38 25.06 25.83 -10.18
CA LYS A 38 25.43 26.94 -11.05
C LYS A 38 24.32 27.39 -12.01
N ASP A 39 23.42 26.49 -12.35
CA ASP A 39 22.24 26.78 -13.20
C ASP A 39 21.06 27.36 -12.43
N GLY A 40 21.21 27.56 -11.11
CA GLY A 40 20.18 28.08 -10.24
C GLY A 40 19.24 26.99 -9.66
N SER A 41 19.36 25.74 -10.10
CA SER A 41 18.57 24.66 -9.54
C SER A 41 19.02 24.31 -8.12
N THR A 42 18.09 23.83 -7.30
CA THR A 42 18.34 23.47 -5.90
C THR A 42 18.35 21.96 -5.72
N LEU A 43 19.36 21.47 -5.00
CA LEU A 43 19.41 20.08 -4.53
C LEU A 43 19.22 20.07 -3.04
N VAL A 44 18.41 19.15 -2.54
CA VAL A 44 18.26 18.88 -1.11
C VAL A 44 18.98 17.58 -0.76
N VAL A 45 19.76 17.61 0.31
CA VAL A 45 20.41 16.44 0.90
C VAL A 45 20.01 16.34 2.37
N GLU A 46 20.05 15.14 2.89
CA GLU A 46 19.66 14.86 4.29
C GLU A 46 20.84 14.32 5.05
N VAL A 47 21.06 14.84 6.26
CA VAL A 47 22.14 14.40 7.16
C VAL A 47 21.91 12.98 7.62
N ALA A 48 22.83 12.07 7.32
CA ALA A 48 22.78 10.66 7.72
C ALA A 48 23.73 10.31 8.86
N GLN A 49 24.89 10.97 8.91
CA GLN A 49 25.94 10.69 9.92
C GLN A 49 26.74 11.94 10.26
N HIS A 50 27.23 12.01 11.50
CA HIS A 50 28.31 12.90 11.90
C HIS A 50 29.64 12.14 11.82
N LEU A 51 30.60 12.64 11.06
CA LEU A 51 31.89 11.98 10.83
C LEU A 51 32.98 12.45 11.81
N GLY A 52 32.73 13.50 12.59
CA GLY A 52 33.75 14.24 13.35
C GLY A 52 34.38 15.37 12.52
N ASP A 53 35.24 16.17 13.14
CA ASP A 53 35.89 17.33 12.49
C ASP A 53 34.89 18.25 11.77
N ASP A 54 33.76 18.54 12.43
CA ASP A 54 32.65 19.38 11.94
C ASP A 54 32.10 18.98 10.57
N THR A 55 32.23 17.71 10.22
CA THR A 55 31.81 17.15 8.94
C THR A 55 30.59 16.23 9.12
N VAL A 56 29.58 16.43 8.27
CA VAL A 56 28.40 15.56 8.17
C VAL A 56 28.40 14.82 6.86
N ARG A 57 27.94 13.57 6.89
CA ARG A 57 27.68 12.78 5.68
C ARG A 57 26.19 12.79 5.38
N CYS A 58 25.86 13.13 4.15
CA CYS A 58 24.49 13.33 3.70
C CYS A 58 24.14 12.41 2.56
N ILE A 59 22.85 12.06 2.47
CA ILE A 59 22.28 11.37 1.32
C ILE A 59 21.51 12.36 0.45
N SER A 60 21.68 12.25 -0.86
CA SER A 60 21.03 13.15 -1.81
C SER A 60 19.60 12.72 -2.15
N MET A 61 18.70 13.69 -2.25
CA MET A 61 17.32 13.50 -2.70
C MET A 61 17.15 13.69 -4.20
N GLY A 62 18.21 14.05 -4.91
CA GLY A 62 18.23 14.24 -6.34
C GLY A 62 19.60 13.87 -6.96
N PRO A 63 19.76 13.96 -8.28
CA PRO A 63 21.03 13.72 -8.94
C PRO A 63 22.13 14.66 -8.44
N THR A 64 23.34 14.13 -8.25
CA THR A 64 24.50 14.91 -7.79
C THR A 64 25.34 15.51 -8.94
N ASP A 65 24.87 15.36 -10.15
CA ASP A 65 25.55 15.89 -11.34
C ASP A 65 25.75 17.40 -11.24
N GLY A 66 26.91 17.87 -11.64
CA GLY A 66 27.27 19.30 -11.64
C GLY A 66 27.69 19.84 -10.26
N LEU A 67 27.71 19.04 -9.21
CA LEU A 67 28.26 19.43 -7.92
C LEU A 67 29.78 19.36 -7.96
N VAL A 68 30.42 20.28 -7.26
CA VAL A 68 31.88 20.32 -7.10
C VAL A 68 32.25 20.63 -5.65
N ARG A 69 33.47 20.24 -5.24
CA ARG A 69 34.01 20.57 -3.92
C ARG A 69 34.05 22.10 -3.74
N GLY A 70 33.81 22.53 -2.52
CA GLY A 70 33.81 23.94 -2.15
C GLY A 70 32.49 24.68 -2.40
N MET A 71 31.51 24.05 -3.05
CA MET A 71 30.16 24.64 -3.17
C MET A 71 29.54 24.81 -1.78
N GLU A 72 28.80 25.90 -1.63
CA GLU A 72 28.09 26.21 -0.39
C GLU A 72 26.87 25.31 -0.21
N ALA A 73 26.65 24.89 1.04
CA ALA A 73 25.53 24.07 1.47
C ALA A 73 24.90 24.74 2.69
N ILE A 74 23.62 25.07 2.59
CA ILE A 74 22.91 25.85 3.61
C ILE A 74 22.01 24.90 4.40
N ALA A 75 22.26 24.76 5.71
CA ALA A 75 21.39 24.01 6.61
C ALA A 75 20.06 24.75 6.75
N THR A 76 18.95 24.01 6.64
CA THR A 76 17.60 24.57 6.72
C THR A 76 17.10 24.74 8.17
N GLY A 77 17.82 24.16 9.15
CA GLY A 77 17.45 24.19 10.56
C GLY A 77 16.43 23.13 10.99
N GLY A 78 16.14 22.15 10.13
CA GLY A 78 15.23 21.05 10.45
C GLY A 78 15.13 20.02 9.32
N PRO A 79 14.34 18.96 9.50
CA PRO A 79 14.12 17.94 8.49
C PRO A 79 13.39 18.47 7.25
N ILE A 80 13.31 17.62 6.21
CA ILE A 80 12.48 17.89 5.04
C ILE A 80 11.03 18.09 5.49
N THR A 81 10.40 19.18 5.08
CA THR A 81 9.00 19.47 5.32
C THR A 81 8.21 19.41 4.02
N VAL A 82 6.99 18.90 4.09
CA VAL A 82 6.11 18.71 2.93
C VAL A 82 4.75 19.35 3.16
N PRO A 83 4.07 19.84 2.10
CA PRO A 83 2.74 20.40 2.21
C PRO A 83 1.74 19.34 2.62
N VAL A 84 0.77 19.70 3.45
CA VAL A 84 -0.30 18.83 3.92
C VAL A 84 -1.65 19.51 3.81
N GLY A 85 -2.73 18.75 3.89
CA GLY A 85 -4.09 19.25 3.90
C GLY A 85 -4.83 19.08 2.57
N GLU A 86 -6.05 19.59 2.50
CA GLU A 86 -6.95 19.37 1.36
C GLU A 86 -6.44 19.95 0.04
N LYS A 87 -5.53 20.92 0.10
CA LYS A 87 -4.90 21.50 -1.12
C LYS A 87 -3.97 20.51 -1.84
N THR A 88 -3.61 19.41 -1.20
CA THR A 88 -2.82 18.33 -1.81
C THR A 88 -3.67 17.32 -2.60
N LEU A 89 -4.98 17.31 -2.38
CA LEU A 89 -5.89 16.39 -3.08
C LEU A 89 -5.92 16.66 -4.58
N GLY A 90 -5.91 15.60 -5.35
CA GLY A 90 -5.86 15.66 -6.81
C GLY A 90 -4.50 16.02 -7.40
N ARG A 91 -3.46 16.07 -6.58
CA ARG A 91 -2.13 16.54 -6.95
C ARG A 91 -1.09 15.42 -6.84
N ILE A 92 0.01 15.59 -7.57
CA ILE A 92 1.15 14.67 -7.57
C ILE A 92 2.39 15.40 -7.07
N PHE A 93 3.09 14.77 -6.13
CA PHE A 93 4.28 15.32 -5.48
C PHE A 93 5.49 14.39 -5.59
N ASN A 94 6.68 14.96 -5.47
CA ASN A 94 7.92 14.23 -5.26
C ASN A 94 8.22 14.06 -3.76
N VAL A 95 9.39 13.50 -3.44
CA VAL A 95 9.83 13.27 -2.04
C VAL A 95 9.90 14.56 -1.21
N LEU A 96 10.18 15.68 -1.84
CA LEU A 96 10.28 17.00 -1.19
C LEU A 96 8.92 17.71 -1.04
N GLY A 97 7.84 17.09 -1.51
CA GLY A 97 6.52 17.72 -1.54
C GLY A 97 6.38 18.80 -2.62
N GLU A 98 7.24 18.80 -3.62
CA GLU A 98 7.12 19.66 -4.79
C GLU A 98 6.13 19.04 -5.78
N ALA A 99 5.23 19.85 -6.33
CA ALA A 99 4.27 19.40 -7.33
C ALA A 99 4.97 19.04 -8.65
N ILE A 100 4.69 17.86 -9.18
CA ILE A 100 5.25 17.34 -10.43
C ILE A 100 4.19 17.10 -11.51
N ASP A 101 2.99 17.62 -11.31
CA ASP A 101 1.83 17.49 -12.21
C ASP A 101 1.71 18.63 -13.22
N ASN A 102 2.76 19.43 -13.41
CA ASN A 102 2.82 20.61 -14.29
C ASN A 102 1.77 21.70 -13.94
N LYS A 103 1.28 21.71 -12.70
CA LYS A 103 0.41 22.76 -12.19
C LYS A 103 1.17 23.63 -11.18
N GLU A 104 0.64 24.80 -10.88
CA GLU A 104 1.22 25.65 -9.83
C GLU A 104 1.29 24.92 -8.49
N ALA A 105 2.31 25.24 -7.69
CA ALA A 105 2.46 24.67 -6.36
C ALA A 105 1.21 24.93 -5.53
N PRO A 106 0.68 23.94 -4.79
CA PRO A 106 -0.48 24.15 -3.95
C PRO A 106 -0.14 25.15 -2.83
N GLN A 107 -1.04 26.07 -2.58
CA GLN A 107 -0.92 26.99 -1.44
C GLN A 107 -1.40 26.26 -0.18
N ALA A 108 -0.58 25.36 0.32
CA ALA A 108 -0.85 24.67 1.57
C ALA A 108 -0.70 25.62 2.75
N GLU A 109 -1.64 25.51 3.69
CA GLU A 109 -1.62 26.32 4.91
C GLU A 109 -0.56 25.85 5.90
N GLU A 110 -0.20 24.57 5.83
CA GLU A 110 0.72 23.93 6.75
C GLU A 110 1.72 23.02 6.01
N HIS A 111 2.94 22.96 6.54
CA HIS A 111 3.99 22.04 6.13
C HIS A 111 4.46 21.26 7.36
N LEU A 112 4.56 19.95 7.24
CA LEU A 112 4.97 19.06 8.32
C LEU A 112 6.27 18.33 7.97
N PRO A 113 7.13 18.07 8.98
CA PRO A 113 8.36 17.30 8.76
C PRO A 113 8.03 15.83 8.46
N ILE A 114 8.81 15.23 7.57
CA ILE A 114 8.64 13.80 7.21
C ILE A 114 9.12 12.86 8.32
N HIS A 115 10.06 13.31 9.14
CA HIS A 115 10.53 12.58 10.32
C HIS A 115 9.69 12.98 11.53
N ARG A 116 8.74 12.14 11.88
CA ARG A 116 7.82 12.31 13.01
C ARG A 116 7.84 11.06 13.89
N LYS A 117 7.57 11.27 15.16
CA LYS A 117 7.36 10.14 16.09
C LYS A 117 6.00 9.50 15.84
N PRO A 118 5.86 8.19 16.09
CA PRO A 118 4.54 7.55 16.12
C PRO A 118 3.65 8.25 17.18
N PRO A 119 2.31 8.11 17.07
CA PRO A 119 1.40 8.59 18.09
C PRO A 119 1.75 8.05 19.48
N ALA A 120 1.51 8.83 20.50
CA ALA A 120 1.71 8.38 21.87
C ALA A 120 0.74 7.23 22.21
N PHE A 121 1.14 6.36 23.12
CA PHE A 121 0.33 5.21 23.50
C PHE A 121 -1.08 5.61 23.97
N GLU A 122 -1.17 6.71 24.69
CA GLU A 122 -2.43 7.28 25.20
C GLU A 122 -3.36 7.82 24.10
N ASP A 123 -2.83 8.11 22.90
CA ASP A 123 -3.60 8.61 21.76
C ASP A 123 -4.12 7.49 20.85
N LEU A 124 -3.64 6.27 21.05
CA LEU A 124 -4.07 5.12 20.23
C LEU A 124 -5.52 4.76 20.53
N SER A 125 -6.21 4.26 19.51
CA SER A 125 -7.53 3.65 19.63
C SER A 125 -7.38 2.16 19.94
N ASP A 126 -8.10 1.69 20.94
CA ASP A 126 -8.19 0.27 21.29
C ASP A 126 -9.32 -0.46 20.55
N GLU A 127 -10.08 0.27 19.72
CA GLU A 127 -11.21 -0.29 18.98
C GLU A 127 -10.73 -1.18 17.84
N GLN A 128 -11.20 -2.41 17.80
CA GLN A 128 -10.99 -3.35 16.70
C GLN A 128 -12.20 -3.31 15.78
N GLU A 129 -12.15 -2.44 14.79
CA GLU A 129 -13.21 -2.20 13.84
C GLU A 129 -12.79 -2.69 12.44
N ILE A 130 -13.72 -3.33 11.73
CA ILE A 130 -13.51 -3.72 10.34
C ILE A 130 -13.72 -2.51 9.43
N LEU A 131 -12.82 -2.33 8.49
CA LEU A 131 -13.01 -1.43 7.36
C LEU A 131 -13.79 -2.19 6.28
N GLU A 132 -15.08 -1.90 6.15
CA GLU A 132 -15.92 -2.49 5.12
C GLU A 132 -15.55 -1.93 3.74
N THR A 133 -15.08 -2.79 2.85
CA THR A 133 -14.59 -2.39 1.52
C THR A 133 -15.66 -2.48 0.43
N GLY A 134 -16.74 -3.20 0.68
CA GLY A 134 -17.77 -3.50 -0.33
C GLY A 134 -17.36 -4.54 -1.35
N ILE A 135 -16.21 -5.19 -1.15
CA ILE A 135 -15.67 -6.26 -1.99
C ILE A 135 -15.87 -7.58 -1.25
N LYS A 136 -16.75 -8.42 -1.77
CA LYS A 136 -17.19 -9.66 -1.11
C LYS A 136 -16.06 -10.53 -0.60
N VAL A 137 -15.11 -10.84 -1.47
CA VAL A 137 -14.01 -11.76 -1.12
C VAL A 137 -13.11 -11.18 -0.03
N VAL A 138 -12.89 -9.89 -0.02
CA VAL A 138 -12.10 -9.21 1.00
C VAL A 138 -12.84 -9.20 2.32
N ASP A 139 -14.05 -8.66 2.34
CA ASP A 139 -14.82 -8.46 3.57
C ASP A 139 -15.20 -9.78 4.25
N LEU A 140 -15.43 -10.83 3.47
CA LEU A 140 -15.79 -12.15 4.01
C LEU A 140 -14.57 -12.92 4.54
N LEU A 141 -13.50 -13.04 3.75
CA LEU A 141 -12.41 -14.00 3.97
C LEU A 141 -11.13 -13.41 4.53
N CYS A 142 -10.83 -12.16 4.19
CA CYS A 142 -9.64 -11.44 4.67
C CYS A 142 -9.99 -9.99 5.07
N PRO A 143 -10.93 -9.79 6.01
CA PRO A 143 -11.42 -8.46 6.36
C PRO A 143 -10.29 -7.55 6.83
N TYR A 144 -10.32 -6.30 6.39
CA TYR A 144 -9.32 -5.31 6.74
C TYR A 144 -9.65 -4.65 8.08
N GLN A 145 -8.65 -4.51 8.92
CA GLN A 145 -8.78 -3.74 10.15
C GLN A 145 -8.66 -2.26 9.84
N LYS A 146 -9.56 -1.45 10.35
CA LYS A 146 -9.44 0.00 10.34
C LYS A 146 -8.22 0.41 11.16
N GLY A 147 -7.29 1.12 10.55
CA GLY A 147 -5.98 1.39 11.14
C GLY A 147 -4.98 0.25 11.05
N GLY A 148 -5.32 -0.83 10.36
CA GLY A 148 -4.45 -1.99 10.15
C GLY A 148 -3.53 -1.85 8.94
N LYS A 149 -2.63 -2.81 8.83
CA LYS A 149 -1.64 -2.92 7.76
C LYS A 149 -1.91 -4.16 6.94
N ILE A 150 -2.23 -3.96 5.67
CA ILE A 150 -2.60 -5.02 4.74
C ILE A 150 -1.48 -5.21 3.71
N GLY A 151 -0.97 -6.43 3.60
CA GLY A 151 -0.08 -6.81 2.52
C GLY A 151 -0.86 -7.23 1.28
N LEU A 152 -0.54 -6.64 0.13
CA LEU A 152 -1.11 -7.00 -1.15
C LEU A 152 -0.05 -7.71 -1.99
N PHE A 153 -0.28 -9.00 -2.25
CA PHE A 153 0.62 -9.87 -3.00
C PHE A 153 0.04 -10.15 -4.37
N GLY A 154 0.88 -10.20 -5.37
CA GLY A 154 0.46 -10.59 -6.72
C GLY A 154 1.50 -10.20 -7.77
N GLY A 155 1.64 -11.03 -8.78
CA GLY A 155 2.49 -10.78 -9.94
C GLY A 155 1.90 -9.71 -10.87
N ALA A 156 2.55 -9.53 -12.01
CA ALA A 156 2.06 -8.61 -13.04
C ALA A 156 0.76 -9.15 -13.68
N GLY A 157 -0.18 -8.25 -13.98
CA GLY A 157 -1.39 -8.58 -14.74
C GLY A 157 -2.48 -9.33 -13.96
N VAL A 158 -2.43 -9.33 -12.64
CA VAL A 158 -3.47 -9.98 -11.80
C VAL A 158 -4.56 -9.02 -11.31
N GLY A 159 -4.54 -7.76 -11.75
CA GLY A 159 -5.54 -6.76 -11.40
C GLY A 159 -5.27 -5.98 -10.11
N LYS A 160 -4.01 -5.92 -9.67
CA LYS A 160 -3.60 -5.14 -8.48
C LYS A 160 -4.06 -3.67 -8.55
N THR A 161 -3.76 -2.99 -9.64
CA THR A 161 -4.11 -1.58 -9.84
C THR A 161 -5.62 -1.35 -9.82
N VAL A 162 -6.38 -2.22 -10.46
CA VAL A 162 -7.84 -2.14 -10.50
C VAL A 162 -8.45 -2.33 -9.10
N LEU A 163 -7.91 -3.25 -8.32
CA LEU A 163 -8.33 -3.45 -6.92
C LEU A 163 -8.04 -2.20 -6.07
N ILE A 164 -6.85 -1.62 -6.22
CA ILE A 164 -6.46 -0.38 -5.51
C ILE A 164 -7.43 0.76 -5.85
N GLN A 165 -7.72 0.96 -7.12
CA GLN A 165 -8.65 2.01 -7.56
C GLN A 165 -10.06 1.80 -7.01
N GLU A 166 -10.55 0.57 -7.00
CA GLU A 166 -11.86 0.25 -6.44
C GLU A 166 -11.93 0.50 -4.92
N LEU A 167 -10.86 0.15 -4.20
CA LEU A 167 -10.75 0.49 -2.77
C LEU A 167 -10.78 2.00 -2.54
N ILE A 168 -10.03 2.76 -3.32
CA ILE A 168 -10.03 4.24 -3.23
C ILE A 168 -11.43 4.79 -3.50
N ARG A 169 -12.08 4.32 -4.55
CA ARG A 169 -13.42 4.76 -4.92
C ARG A 169 -14.42 4.45 -3.80
N ASN A 170 -14.40 3.24 -3.26
CA ASN A 170 -15.34 2.81 -2.25
C ASN A 170 -15.13 3.57 -0.93
N ILE A 171 -13.89 3.77 -0.52
CA ILE A 171 -13.59 4.58 0.67
C ILE A 171 -14.03 6.04 0.49
N ALA A 172 -13.76 6.63 -0.66
CA ALA A 172 -14.16 8.02 -0.94
C ALA A 172 -15.68 8.20 -0.99
N THR A 173 -16.39 7.27 -1.62
CA THR A 173 -17.83 7.39 -1.88
C THR A 173 -18.66 6.93 -0.68
N GLU A 174 -18.33 5.81 -0.07
CA GLU A 174 -19.15 5.18 0.98
C GLU A 174 -18.76 5.62 2.39
N HIS A 175 -17.49 5.94 2.61
CA HIS A 175 -16.98 6.34 3.92
C HIS A 175 -16.58 7.83 4.00
N GLY A 176 -16.58 8.56 2.88
CA GLY A 176 -16.19 9.97 2.84
C GLY A 176 -14.72 10.21 3.19
N GLY A 177 -13.89 9.18 3.13
CA GLY A 177 -12.48 9.22 3.48
C GLY A 177 -11.60 9.73 2.35
N TYR A 178 -10.34 10.00 2.69
CA TYR A 178 -9.30 10.38 1.75
C TYR A 178 -8.31 9.25 1.55
N SER A 179 -7.61 9.29 0.42
CA SER A 179 -6.55 8.34 0.11
C SER A 179 -5.25 9.05 -0.20
N VAL A 180 -4.14 8.42 0.16
CA VAL A 180 -2.79 8.83 -0.23
C VAL A 180 -2.16 7.64 -0.94
N PHE A 181 -1.73 7.85 -2.17
CA PHE A 181 -1.00 6.84 -2.93
C PHE A 181 0.48 7.19 -2.97
N THR A 182 1.31 6.27 -2.53
CA THR A 182 2.76 6.44 -2.48
C THR A 182 3.44 5.42 -3.38
N GLY A 183 3.98 5.89 -4.50
CA GLY A 183 4.79 5.08 -5.42
C GLY A 183 6.25 5.08 -5.02
N VAL A 184 6.77 3.93 -4.62
CA VAL A 184 8.14 3.76 -4.15
C VAL A 184 8.93 2.92 -5.14
N GLY A 185 9.84 3.54 -5.88
CA GLY A 185 10.74 2.85 -6.79
C GLY A 185 10.06 2.18 -7.99
N GLU A 186 8.85 2.62 -8.35
CA GLU A 186 8.10 2.09 -9.48
C GLU A 186 8.45 2.84 -10.78
N ARG A 187 7.99 2.31 -11.91
CA ARG A 187 8.24 2.91 -13.22
C ARG A 187 7.42 4.18 -13.40
N THR A 188 8.01 5.22 -13.96
CA THR A 188 7.34 6.49 -14.25
C THR A 188 6.08 6.30 -15.10
N ARG A 189 6.14 5.39 -16.07
CA ARG A 189 4.99 5.08 -16.93
C ARG A 189 3.80 4.56 -16.13
N GLU A 190 4.03 3.61 -15.22
CA GLU A 190 2.97 3.02 -14.39
C GLU A 190 2.31 4.07 -13.49
N GLY A 191 3.10 4.99 -12.94
CA GLY A 191 2.58 6.12 -12.16
C GLY A 191 1.72 7.07 -13.00
N ASN A 192 2.12 7.35 -14.23
CA ASN A 192 1.35 8.19 -15.14
C ASN A 192 0.06 7.51 -15.61
N ASP A 193 0.13 6.22 -15.92
CA ASP A 193 -1.05 5.43 -16.31
C ASP A 193 -2.08 5.41 -15.16
N LEU A 194 -1.62 5.17 -13.92
CA LEU A 194 -2.46 5.22 -12.73
C LEU A 194 -3.12 6.59 -12.53
N TYR A 195 -2.36 7.67 -12.66
CA TYR A 195 -2.91 9.03 -12.56
C TYR A 195 -4.00 9.30 -13.61
N THR A 196 -3.77 8.88 -14.84
CA THR A 196 -4.72 9.03 -15.95
C THR A 196 -6.01 8.26 -15.66
N GLU A 197 -5.89 6.99 -15.30
CA GLU A 197 -7.03 6.13 -14.97
C GLU A 197 -7.84 6.65 -13.78
N MET A 198 -7.15 7.14 -12.73
CA MET A 198 -7.81 7.73 -11.56
C MET A 198 -8.50 9.07 -11.91
N SER A 199 -7.95 9.81 -12.86
CA SER A 199 -8.56 11.05 -13.34
C SER A 199 -9.83 10.77 -14.16
N GLU A 200 -9.78 9.76 -15.03
CA GLU A 200 -10.92 9.32 -15.85
C GLU A 200 -12.05 8.74 -15.00
N SER A 201 -11.72 7.97 -13.97
CA SER A 201 -12.71 7.42 -13.02
C SER A 201 -13.22 8.43 -11.98
N GLY A 202 -12.62 9.62 -11.92
CA GLY A 202 -13.03 10.69 -11.01
C GLY A 202 -12.60 10.53 -9.56
N VAL A 203 -11.84 9.48 -9.23
CA VAL A 203 -11.39 9.22 -7.84
C VAL A 203 -10.18 10.08 -7.43
N ILE A 204 -9.51 10.69 -8.39
CA ILE A 204 -8.32 11.52 -8.13
C ILE A 204 -8.60 12.69 -7.17
N ASN A 205 -9.80 13.26 -7.19
CA ASN A 205 -10.16 14.43 -6.37
C ASN A 205 -10.14 14.16 -4.86
N LYS A 206 -10.13 12.90 -4.44
CA LYS A 206 -10.05 12.45 -3.06
C LYS A 206 -8.71 11.79 -2.73
N THR A 207 -7.73 11.90 -3.63
CA THR A 207 -6.45 11.21 -3.52
C THR A 207 -5.29 12.18 -3.69
N THR A 208 -4.33 12.08 -2.80
CA THR A 208 -3.00 12.70 -2.94
C THR A 208 -2.02 11.64 -3.43
N MET A 209 -1.21 11.97 -4.43
CA MET A 209 -0.22 11.06 -5.00
C MET A 209 1.19 11.56 -4.73
N VAL A 210 2.09 10.67 -4.32
CA VAL A 210 3.50 10.96 -4.08
C VAL A 210 4.35 9.91 -4.76
N PHE A 211 5.33 10.31 -5.54
CA PHE A 211 6.20 9.38 -6.26
C PHE A 211 7.69 9.63 -5.99
N GLY A 212 8.40 8.55 -5.70
CA GLY A 212 9.84 8.43 -5.78
C GLY A 212 10.17 7.34 -6.79
N GLN A 213 10.46 7.74 -8.03
CA GLN A 213 10.52 6.84 -9.17
C GLN A 213 11.79 5.97 -9.20
N MET A 214 11.77 4.92 -10.01
CA MET A 214 12.86 3.96 -10.17
C MET A 214 14.19 4.62 -10.60
N ASN A 215 14.13 5.71 -11.36
CA ASN A 215 15.29 6.44 -11.84
C ASN A 215 15.84 7.49 -10.88
N GLU A 216 15.16 7.71 -9.76
CA GLU A 216 15.60 8.65 -8.72
C GLU A 216 16.65 8.01 -7.79
N PRO A 217 17.49 8.81 -7.12
CA PRO A 217 18.49 8.31 -6.19
C PRO A 217 17.89 7.51 -5.04
N PRO A 218 18.68 6.64 -4.40
CA PRO A 218 18.17 5.80 -3.31
C PRO A 218 17.66 6.60 -2.10
N GLY A 219 18.19 7.79 -1.85
CA GLY A 219 17.68 8.69 -0.80
C GLY A 219 16.23 9.10 -1.04
N SER A 220 15.90 9.49 -2.27
CA SER A 220 14.52 9.81 -2.67
C SER A 220 13.59 8.62 -2.52
N ARG A 221 13.97 7.47 -3.05
CA ARG A 221 13.16 6.23 -2.96
C ARG A 221 12.97 5.75 -1.52
N MET A 222 13.95 5.99 -0.64
CA MET A 222 13.86 5.64 0.77
C MET A 222 12.94 6.57 1.56
N ARG A 223 12.88 7.85 1.20
CA ARG A 223 12.15 8.87 1.95
C ARG A 223 10.75 9.17 1.45
N VAL A 224 10.43 8.83 0.21
CA VAL A 224 9.11 9.10 -0.38
C VAL A 224 7.97 8.45 0.40
N GLY A 225 8.19 7.27 0.97
CA GLY A 225 7.23 6.60 1.85
C GLY A 225 6.88 7.45 3.08
N LEU A 226 7.86 8.13 3.66
CA LEU A 226 7.65 9.04 4.78
C LEU A 226 6.89 10.30 4.36
N THR A 227 7.12 10.79 3.15
CA THR A 227 6.39 11.94 2.60
C THR A 227 4.91 11.63 2.48
N GLY A 228 4.55 10.53 1.85
CA GLY A 228 3.15 10.10 1.73
C GLY A 228 2.50 9.82 3.08
N LEU A 229 3.22 9.17 3.98
CA LEU A 229 2.75 8.89 5.34
C LEU A 229 2.48 10.19 6.12
N THR A 230 3.34 11.20 6.00
CA THR A 230 3.14 12.50 6.64
C THR A 230 1.88 13.20 6.16
N MET A 231 1.60 13.15 4.85
CA MET A 231 0.36 13.68 4.28
C MET A 231 -0.87 12.92 4.79
N ALA A 232 -0.78 11.60 4.92
CA ALA A 232 -1.85 10.76 5.48
C ALA A 232 -2.08 11.06 6.98
N GLU A 233 -1.02 11.24 7.74
CA GLU A 233 -1.11 11.58 9.17
C GLU A 233 -1.85 12.89 9.43
N HIS A 234 -1.67 13.89 8.59
CA HIS A 234 -2.42 15.16 8.74
C HIS A 234 -3.93 14.91 8.62
N PHE A 235 -4.37 14.14 7.63
CA PHE A 235 -5.79 13.82 7.48
C PHE A 235 -6.33 13.00 8.66
N ARG A 236 -5.57 12.01 9.16
CA ARG A 236 -5.93 11.27 10.38
C ARG A 236 -6.08 12.20 11.58
N ASP A 237 -5.09 13.07 11.79
CA ASP A 237 -5.04 13.96 12.95
C ASP A 237 -6.17 15.02 12.90
N THR A 238 -6.70 15.29 11.71
CA THR A 238 -7.89 16.16 11.51
C THR A 238 -9.23 15.39 11.53
N GLY A 239 -9.23 14.13 11.95
CA GLY A 239 -10.43 13.34 12.18
C GLY A 239 -10.96 12.59 10.97
N LYS A 240 -10.10 12.31 9.99
CA LYS A 240 -10.47 11.55 8.79
C LYS A 240 -10.01 10.10 8.88
N ASP A 241 -10.74 9.24 8.19
CA ASP A 241 -10.29 7.89 7.88
C ASP A 241 -9.52 7.93 6.56
N VAL A 242 -8.28 7.51 6.60
CA VAL A 242 -7.34 7.60 5.48
C VAL A 242 -6.95 6.21 5.01
N LEU A 243 -6.93 6.02 3.70
CA LEU A 243 -6.36 4.84 3.08
C LEU A 243 -5.00 5.21 2.48
N LEU A 244 -3.94 4.57 2.99
CA LEU A 244 -2.57 4.79 2.54
C LEU A 244 -2.12 3.61 1.69
N PHE A 245 -1.80 3.86 0.43
CA PHE A 245 -1.19 2.87 -0.46
C PHE A 245 0.31 3.08 -0.54
N ILE A 246 1.07 1.99 -0.40
CA ILE A 246 2.51 1.98 -0.60
C ILE A 246 2.81 0.94 -1.68
N ASP A 247 3.22 1.39 -2.84
CA ASP A 247 3.59 0.52 -3.96
C ASP A 247 5.00 0.86 -4.43
N ASN A 248 6.02 0.17 -4.01
CA ASN A 248 6.08 -1.13 -3.36
C ASN A 248 6.94 -1.03 -2.09
N ILE A 249 6.52 -1.63 -0.98
CA ILE A 249 7.26 -1.56 0.29
C ILE A 249 8.65 -2.23 0.22
N PHE A 250 8.82 -3.24 -0.64
CA PHE A 250 10.11 -3.86 -0.89
C PHE A 250 11.14 -2.84 -1.42
N ARG A 251 10.71 -1.90 -2.26
CA ARG A 251 11.61 -0.87 -2.82
C ARG A 251 12.11 0.10 -1.74
N PHE A 252 11.31 0.33 -0.70
CA PHE A 252 11.77 1.06 0.48
C PHE A 252 12.94 0.37 1.16
N THR A 253 12.86 -0.92 1.40
CA THR A 253 13.96 -1.70 2.00
C THR A 253 15.17 -1.79 1.07
N GLN A 254 14.96 -1.96 -0.21
CA GLN A 254 16.03 -1.99 -1.22
C GLN A 254 16.79 -0.65 -1.26
N ALA A 255 16.09 0.47 -1.29
CA ALA A 255 16.71 1.79 -1.24
C ALA A 255 17.50 1.99 0.06
N GLY A 256 16.99 1.52 1.17
CA GLY A 256 17.70 1.51 2.46
C GLY A 256 18.99 0.69 2.42
N SER A 257 19.03 -0.44 1.74
CA SER A 257 20.26 -1.24 1.57
C SER A 257 21.29 -0.54 0.69
N GLU A 258 20.86 0.13 -0.37
CA GLU A 258 21.73 0.95 -1.23
C GLU A 258 22.36 2.11 -0.43
N VAL A 259 21.55 2.83 0.34
CA VAL A 259 22.03 3.91 1.21
C VAL A 259 23.01 3.39 2.25
N SER A 260 22.71 2.27 2.90
CA SER A 260 23.58 1.66 3.90
C SER A 260 24.94 1.28 3.32
N ALA A 261 24.98 0.73 2.11
CA ALA A 261 26.20 0.42 1.39
C ALA A 261 27.02 1.68 1.07
N LEU A 262 26.37 2.74 0.59
CA LEU A 262 27.01 4.03 0.30
C LEU A 262 27.56 4.72 1.56
N LEU A 263 26.92 4.51 2.71
CA LEU A 263 27.41 4.98 4.01
C LEU A 263 28.54 4.13 4.59
N GLY A 264 28.93 3.04 3.93
CA GLY A 264 30.00 2.14 4.37
C GLY A 264 29.64 1.29 5.58
N ARG A 265 28.38 1.03 5.83
CA ARG A 265 27.94 0.12 6.92
C ARG A 265 28.18 -1.33 6.54
N VAL A 266 28.54 -2.14 7.52
CA VAL A 266 28.70 -3.58 7.32
C VAL A 266 27.33 -4.21 7.04
N PRO A 267 27.14 -4.92 5.91
CA PRO A 267 25.86 -5.53 5.60
C PRO A 267 25.52 -6.69 6.55
N SER A 268 24.23 -6.90 6.75
CA SER A 268 23.70 -8.08 7.45
C SER A 268 23.41 -9.23 6.47
N ALA A 269 22.57 -10.18 6.87
CA ALA A 269 22.21 -11.33 6.03
C ALA A 269 21.70 -10.90 4.64
N VAL A 270 22.11 -11.63 3.61
CA VAL A 270 21.71 -11.43 2.19
C VAL A 270 22.07 -10.01 1.65
N GLY A 271 22.97 -9.30 2.30
CA GLY A 271 23.41 -7.97 1.89
C GLY A 271 22.52 -6.82 2.33
N TYR A 272 21.49 -7.08 3.14
CA TYR A 272 20.62 -6.03 3.67
C TYR A 272 21.30 -5.17 4.74
N GLN A 273 20.75 -3.99 4.97
CA GLN A 273 21.22 -3.07 6.02
C GLN A 273 21.03 -3.69 7.42
N PRO A 274 21.95 -3.44 8.37
CA PRO A 274 21.80 -3.90 9.74
C PRO A 274 20.62 -3.23 10.47
N THR A 275 20.14 -2.10 9.96
CA THR A 275 19.03 -1.29 10.49
C THR A 275 17.68 -1.60 9.87
N LEU A 276 17.56 -2.68 9.09
CA LEU A 276 16.33 -3.03 8.36
C LEU A 276 15.08 -3.06 9.23
N GLN A 277 15.13 -3.75 10.37
CA GLN A 277 13.99 -3.85 11.28
C GLN A 277 13.63 -2.51 11.91
N THR A 278 14.63 -1.72 12.28
CA THR A 278 14.41 -0.39 12.87
C THR A 278 13.82 0.59 11.87
N GLU A 279 14.30 0.59 10.64
CA GLU A 279 13.78 1.43 9.56
C GLU A 279 12.34 1.05 9.20
N MET A 280 12.06 -0.23 9.04
CA MET A 280 10.71 -0.72 8.78
C MET A 280 9.77 -0.42 9.95
N GLY A 281 10.20 -0.66 11.19
CA GLY A 281 9.43 -0.35 12.39
C GLY A 281 9.11 1.12 12.53
N ALA A 282 10.07 2.01 12.26
CA ALA A 282 9.86 3.45 12.30
C ALA A 282 8.80 3.94 11.32
N LEU A 283 8.69 3.32 10.15
CA LEU A 283 7.62 3.59 9.19
C LEU A 283 6.28 3.01 9.66
N GLN A 284 6.27 1.72 9.99
CA GLN A 284 5.05 0.96 10.24
C GLN A 284 4.32 1.38 11.51
N GLU A 285 5.03 1.74 12.58
CA GLU A 285 4.43 2.17 13.85
C GLU A 285 3.68 3.52 13.76
N ARG A 286 3.95 4.31 12.75
CA ARG A 286 3.20 5.54 12.47
C ARG A 286 1.85 5.27 11.81
N ILE A 287 1.69 4.11 11.20
CA ILE A 287 0.46 3.67 10.51
C ILE A 287 -0.45 3.02 11.54
N THR A 288 -1.39 3.78 12.08
CA THR A 288 -2.27 3.30 13.15
C THR A 288 -3.54 4.15 13.26
N SER A 289 -4.52 3.63 13.98
CA SER A 289 -5.69 4.38 14.42
C SER A 289 -5.37 5.17 15.69
N THR A 290 -5.88 6.38 15.74
CA THR A 290 -5.89 7.22 16.95
C THR A 290 -7.33 7.50 17.37
N LYS A 291 -7.51 8.12 18.52
CA LYS A 291 -8.83 8.56 19.00
C LYS A 291 -9.51 9.59 18.08
N THR A 292 -8.76 10.23 17.19
CA THR A 292 -9.27 11.24 16.26
C THR A 292 -9.60 10.70 14.88
N GLY A 293 -8.79 9.79 14.35
CA GLY A 293 -8.93 9.25 13.00
C GLY A 293 -8.11 8.00 12.79
N SER A 294 -8.07 7.49 11.56
CA SER A 294 -7.36 6.26 11.24
C SER A 294 -6.52 6.38 9.96
N ILE A 295 -5.43 5.61 9.91
CA ILE A 295 -4.72 5.29 8.67
C ILE A 295 -4.75 3.78 8.51
N THR A 296 -5.41 3.30 7.46
CA THR A 296 -5.34 1.92 7.03
C THR A 296 -4.41 1.84 5.84
N SER A 297 -3.39 0.98 5.88
CA SER A 297 -2.45 0.86 4.79
C SER A 297 -2.65 -0.42 3.98
N VAL A 298 -2.56 -0.27 2.66
CA VAL A 298 -2.45 -1.38 1.71
C VAL A 298 -1.06 -1.27 1.07
N GLN A 299 -0.22 -2.24 1.36
CA GLN A 299 1.18 -2.24 0.97
C GLN A 299 1.41 -3.35 -0.03
N ALA A 300 1.78 -3.00 -1.26
CA ALA A 300 2.21 -3.98 -2.22
C ALA A 300 3.56 -4.56 -1.79
N VAL A 301 3.65 -5.87 -1.74
CA VAL A 301 4.85 -6.59 -1.30
C VAL A 301 5.38 -7.42 -2.47
N TYR A 302 6.60 -7.13 -2.88
CA TYR A 302 7.34 -7.98 -3.81
C TYR A 302 8.18 -8.97 -3.01
N VAL A 303 8.12 -10.23 -3.41
CA VAL A 303 8.88 -11.31 -2.78
C VAL A 303 9.96 -11.77 -3.77
N PRO A 304 11.25 -11.45 -3.51
CA PRO A 304 12.34 -11.86 -4.39
C PRO A 304 12.41 -13.38 -4.56
N ALA A 305 12.43 -13.86 -5.80
CA ALA A 305 12.50 -15.28 -6.13
C ALA A 305 11.43 -16.16 -5.46
N ASP A 306 10.28 -15.57 -5.11
CA ASP A 306 9.19 -16.21 -4.34
C ASP A 306 9.66 -16.80 -2.99
N ASP A 307 10.77 -16.29 -2.45
CA ASP A 307 11.33 -16.72 -1.16
C ASP A 307 10.81 -15.87 -0.01
N LEU A 308 9.83 -16.40 0.70
CA LEU A 308 9.24 -15.75 1.88
C LEU A 308 10.19 -15.65 3.08
N THR A 309 11.33 -16.33 3.03
CA THR A 309 12.36 -16.27 4.08
C THR A 309 13.40 -15.17 3.85
N ASP A 310 13.34 -14.49 2.69
CA ASP A 310 14.15 -13.30 2.44
C ASP A 310 13.89 -12.25 3.52
N PRO A 311 14.94 -11.61 4.08
CA PRO A 311 14.81 -10.69 5.20
C PRO A 311 13.83 -9.53 4.98
N ALA A 312 13.70 -9.02 3.75
CA ALA A 312 12.81 -7.89 3.47
C ALA A 312 11.32 -8.26 3.59
N PRO A 313 10.79 -9.26 2.85
CA PRO A 313 9.42 -9.69 3.06
C PRO A 313 9.18 -10.26 4.47
N ALA A 314 10.11 -11.02 5.03
CA ALA A 314 9.99 -11.57 6.38
C ALA A 314 9.80 -10.47 7.43
N THR A 315 10.57 -9.38 7.36
CA THR A 315 10.41 -8.23 8.26
C THR A 315 9.07 -7.53 8.04
N THR A 316 8.65 -7.37 6.79
CA THR A 316 7.36 -6.75 6.46
C THR A 316 6.20 -7.56 7.03
N PHE A 317 6.22 -8.88 6.90
CA PHE A 317 5.16 -9.77 7.42
C PHE A 317 4.91 -9.62 8.92
N THR A 318 5.93 -9.31 9.70
CA THR A 318 5.75 -9.14 11.16
C THR A 318 4.83 -7.98 11.51
N HIS A 319 4.65 -7.02 10.63
CA HIS A 319 3.81 -5.83 10.81
C HIS A 319 2.41 -5.97 10.23
N LEU A 320 2.16 -6.96 9.38
CA LEU A 320 0.89 -7.09 8.66
C LEU A 320 -0.22 -7.69 9.55
N ASP A 321 -1.41 -7.11 9.45
CA ASP A 321 -2.64 -7.60 10.10
C ASP A 321 -3.47 -8.49 9.18
N ALA A 322 -3.38 -8.27 7.87
CA ALA A 322 -4.03 -9.08 6.85
C ALA A 322 -3.16 -9.20 5.61
N THR A 323 -3.38 -10.26 4.84
CA THR A 323 -2.76 -10.48 3.53
C THR A 323 -3.84 -10.76 2.49
N THR A 324 -3.76 -10.07 1.37
CA THR A 324 -4.58 -10.30 0.18
C THR A 324 -3.68 -10.78 -0.93
N VAL A 325 -3.89 -12.01 -1.37
CA VAL A 325 -3.10 -12.65 -2.42
C VAL A 325 -3.90 -12.65 -3.72
N LEU A 326 -3.36 -11.99 -4.75
CA LEU A 326 -3.90 -12.03 -6.10
C LEU A 326 -3.22 -13.14 -6.89
N SER A 327 -4.00 -14.03 -7.47
CA SER A 327 -3.51 -15.25 -8.13
C SER A 327 -3.78 -15.26 -9.62
N ARG A 328 -2.76 -15.62 -10.40
CA ARG A 328 -2.92 -15.81 -11.85
C ARG A 328 -3.86 -16.97 -12.19
N SER A 329 -3.85 -18.03 -11.42
CA SER A 329 -4.77 -19.17 -11.62
C SER A 329 -6.24 -18.75 -11.49
N ILE A 330 -6.54 -17.79 -10.63
CA ILE A 330 -7.89 -17.22 -10.50
C ILE A 330 -8.23 -16.33 -11.71
N VAL A 331 -7.27 -15.55 -12.22
CA VAL A 331 -7.42 -14.78 -13.47
C VAL A 331 -7.77 -15.68 -14.65
N GLU A 332 -7.10 -16.82 -14.78
CA GLU A 332 -7.32 -17.79 -15.84
C GLU A 332 -8.73 -18.39 -15.85
N LEU A 333 -9.39 -18.38 -14.67
CA LEU A 333 -10.79 -18.77 -14.52
C LEU A 333 -11.78 -17.62 -14.86
N GLY A 334 -11.27 -16.42 -15.20
CA GLY A 334 -12.10 -15.25 -15.46
C GLY A 334 -12.76 -14.65 -14.22
N ILE A 335 -12.22 -14.93 -13.03
CA ILE A 335 -12.74 -14.48 -11.76
C ILE A 335 -12.00 -13.19 -11.34
N TYR A 336 -12.74 -12.09 -11.18
CA TYR A 336 -12.24 -10.80 -10.75
C TYR A 336 -13.09 -10.22 -9.61
N PRO A 337 -12.47 -9.67 -8.53
CA PRO A 337 -11.02 -9.60 -8.31
C PRO A 337 -10.41 -10.99 -8.14
N ALA A 338 -9.18 -11.15 -8.62
CA ALA A 338 -8.49 -12.43 -8.62
C ALA A 338 -7.86 -12.76 -7.26
N VAL A 339 -8.57 -12.52 -6.19
CA VAL A 339 -8.14 -12.79 -4.81
C VAL A 339 -8.22 -14.29 -4.55
N ASP A 340 -7.10 -14.88 -4.13
CA ASP A 340 -7.06 -16.27 -3.73
C ASP A 340 -7.74 -16.44 -2.36
N PRO A 341 -8.86 -17.15 -2.29
CA PRO A 341 -9.65 -17.26 -1.06
C PRO A 341 -9.03 -18.16 0.00
N LEU A 342 -8.07 -19.00 -0.37
CA LEU A 342 -7.39 -19.94 0.54
C LEU A 342 -6.05 -19.41 1.03
N GLU A 343 -5.35 -18.60 0.22
CA GLU A 343 -4.05 -18.02 0.57
C GLU A 343 -4.17 -16.66 1.25
N SER A 344 -5.32 -15.99 1.12
CA SER A 344 -5.57 -14.70 1.76
C SER A 344 -6.03 -14.88 3.20
N THR A 345 -5.48 -14.11 4.12
CA THR A 345 -5.74 -14.25 5.57
C THR A 345 -5.94 -12.90 6.25
N SER A 346 -6.59 -12.91 7.40
CA SER A 346 -6.73 -11.74 8.26
C SER A 346 -6.81 -12.14 9.74
N ARG A 347 -6.14 -11.39 10.59
CA ARG A 347 -6.27 -11.51 12.04
C ARG A 347 -7.65 -11.10 12.54
N MET A 348 -8.37 -10.30 11.75
CA MET A 348 -9.73 -9.86 12.08
C MET A 348 -10.77 -10.98 11.93
N LEU A 349 -10.46 -12.06 11.21
CA LEU A 349 -11.36 -13.20 11.04
C LEU A 349 -11.33 -14.08 12.30
N ASP A 350 -11.89 -13.55 13.36
CA ASP A 350 -12.04 -14.19 14.68
C ASP A 350 -13.48 -14.00 15.15
N PRO A 351 -14.14 -15.04 15.72
CA PRO A 351 -15.54 -14.96 16.14
C PRO A 351 -15.80 -13.87 17.17
N HIS A 352 -14.81 -13.51 17.98
CA HIS A 352 -14.95 -12.43 18.97
C HIS A 352 -14.92 -11.03 18.35
N ILE A 353 -14.40 -10.90 17.13
CA ILE A 353 -14.29 -9.62 16.40
C ILE A 353 -15.43 -9.49 15.40
N VAL A 354 -15.54 -10.45 14.47
CA VAL A 354 -16.51 -10.40 13.37
C VAL A 354 -17.88 -10.97 13.72
N GLY A 355 -17.99 -11.68 14.85
CA GLY A 355 -19.17 -12.40 15.26
C GLY A 355 -19.21 -13.83 14.71
N GLU A 356 -20.00 -14.67 15.39
CA GLU A 356 -20.10 -16.11 15.10
C GLU A 356 -20.63 -16.40 13.69
N GLU A 357 -21.59 -15.63 13.20
CA GLU A 357 -22.21 -15.86 11.90
C GLU A 357 -21.23 -15.62 10.76
N HIS A 358 -20.56 -14.47 10.76
CA HIS A 358 -19.55 -14.14 9.76
C HIS A 358 -18.42 -15.18 9.76
N TYR A 359 -17.87 -15.48 10.93
CA TYR A 359 -16.79 -16.45 11.08
C TYR A 359 -17.19 -17.83 10.54
N ARG A 360 -18.36 -18.32 10.91
CA ARG A 360 -18.86 -19.63 10.47
C ARG A 360 -19.04 -19.69 8.95
N VAL A 361 -19.66 -18.67 8.35
CA VAL A 361 -19.85 -18.61 6.90
C VAL A 361 -18.50 -18.55 6.17
N ALA A 362 -17.57 -17.71 6.62
CA ALA A 362 -16.24 -17.64 6.04
C ALA A 362 -15.49 -18.99 6.10
N ARG A 363 -15.52 -19.67 7.24
CA ARG A 363 -14.92 -21.00 7.39
C ARG A 363 -15.56 -22.04 6.50
N SER A 364 -16.88 -22.04 6.40
CA SER A 364 -17.60 -22.95 5.49
C SER A 364 -17.24 -22.72 4.02
N VAL A 365 -17.06 -21.46 3.61
CA VAL A 365 -16.57 -21.13 2.26
C VAL A 365 -15.15 -21.67 2.05
N GLN A 366 -14.26 -21.48 2.99
CA GLN A 366 -12.88 -21.98 2.89
C GLN A 366 -12.85 -23.52 2.84
N GLU A 367 -13.64 -24.20 3.67
CA GLU A 367 -13.72 -25.66 3.73
C GLU A 367 -14.22 -26.25 2.40
N ILE A 368 -15.30 -25.69 1.84
CA ILE A 368 -15.85 -26.18 0.56
C ILE A 368 -14.87 -25.96 -0.60
N LEU A 369 -14.16 -24.82 -0.62
CA LEU A 369 -13.16 -24.55 -1.64
C LEU A 369 -11.91 -25.41 -1.47
N GLN A 370 -11.48 -25.67 -0.24
CA GLN A 370 -10.37 -26.57 0.05
C GLN A 370 -10.69 -27.99 -0.39
N ARG A 371 -11.89 -28.49 -0.06
CA ARG A 371 -12.34 -29.80 -0.49
C ARG A 371 -12.40 -29.91 -2.02
N TYR A 372 -12.89 -28.87 -2.68
CA TYR A 372 -12.89 -28.82 -4.14
C TYR A 372 -11.48 -28.89 -4.72
N LYS A 373 -10.52 -28.15 -4.14
CA LYS A 373 -9.11 -28.19 -4.57
C LYS A 373 -8.53 -29.61 -4.47
N GLU A 374 -8.81 -30.33 -3.39
CA GLU A 374 -8.39 -31.72 -3.22
C GLU A 374 -9.02 -32.68 -4.25
N LEU A 375 -10.26 -32.42 -4.64
CA LEU A 375 -10.97 -33.24 -5.62
C LEU A 375 -10.56 -32.93 -7.06
N GLN A 376 -9.94 -31.80 -7.36
CA GLN A 376 -9.55 -31.41 -8.71
C GLN A 376 -8.59 -32.41 -9.37
N ASP A 377 -7.64 -32.96 -8.64
CA ASP A 377 -6.71 -33.96 -9.15
C ASP A 377 -7.44 -35.27 -9.53
N ILE A 378 -8.39 -35.65 -8.69
CA ILE A 378 -9.23 -36.84 -8.96
C ILE A 378 -10.10 -36.61 -10.20
N ILE A 379 -10.72 -35.45 -10.30
CA ILE A 379 -11.55 -35.08 -11.47
C ILE A 379 -10.73 -35.04 -12.74
N ALA A 380 -9.50 -34.53 -12.69
CA ALA A 380 -8.63 -34.46 -13.87
C ALA A 380 -8.19 -35.85 -14.40
N ILE A 381 -8.01 -36.79 -13.48
CA ILE A 381 -7.52 -38.16 -13.84
C ILE A 381 -8.68 -39.12 -14.16
N LEU A 382 -9.71 -39.15 -13.34
CA LEU A 382 -10.77 -40.14 -13.36
C LEU A 382 -12.10 -39.59 -13.90
N GLY A 383 -12.28 -38.29 -13.96
CA GLY A 383 -13.54 -37.64 -14.35
C GLY A 383 -14.50 -37.42 -13.19
N MET A 384 -15.54 -36.63 -13.45
CA MET A 384 -16.60 -36.34 -12.45
C MET A 384 -17.44 -37.53 -12.05
N ASP A 385 -17.60 -38.51 -12.95
CA ASP A 385 -18.49 -39.65 -12.75
C ASP A 385 -18.02 -40.61 -11.64
N GLU A 386 -16.71 -40.62 -11.39
CA GLU A 386 -16.10 -41.43 -10.33
C GLU A 386 -16.24 -40.87 -8.93
N LEU A 387 -16.73 -39.64 -8.79
CA LEU A 387 -16.97 -39.00 -7.50
C LEU A 387 -18.23 -39.60 -6.83
N SER A 388 -18.21 -39.64 -5.49
CA SER A 388 -19.42 -39.91 -4.72
C SER A 388 -20.48 -38.83 -4.97
N GLU A 389 -21.76 -39.13 -4.73
CA GLU A 389 -22.83 -38.12 -4.86
C GLU A 389 -22.65 -36.96 -3.92
N GLU A 390 -22.07 -37.19 -2.74
CA GLU A 390 -21.72 -36.16 -1.78
C GLU A 390 -20.62 -35.24 -2.34
N ASP A 391 -19.55 -35.80 -2.91
CA ASP A 391 -18.47 -35.02 -3.50
C ASP A 391 -18.92 -34.27 -4.77
N LYS A 392 -19.81 -34.84 -5.57
CA LYS A 392 -20.44 -34.14 -6.71
C LYS A 392 -21.20 -32.90 -6.26
N LEU A 393 -21.92 -32.99 -5.16
CA LEU A 393 -22.66 -31.88 -4.57
C LEU A 393 -21.71 -30.80 -4.05
N VAL A 394 -20.63 -31.20 -3.36
CA VAL A 394 -19.58 -30.30 -2.90
C VAL A 394 -18.95 -29.55 -4.07
N VAL A 395 -18.58 -30.23 -5.15
CA VAL A 395 -18.01 -29.62 -6.36
C VAL A 395 -18.98 -28.63 -7.00
N SER A 396 -20.24 -28.98 -7.13
CA SER A 396 -21.28 -28.10 -7.68
C SER A 396 -21.41 -26.79 -6.86
N ARG A 397 -21.51 -26.91 -5.56
CA ARG A 397 -21.60 -25.74 -4.67
C ARG A 397 -20.30 -24.92 -4.63
N ALA A 398 -19.14 -25.60 -4.60
CA ALA A 398 -17.84 -24.96 -4.62
C ALA A 398 -17.61 -24.11 -5.87
N ARG A 399 -18.03 -24.59 -7.03
CA ARG A 399 -17.96 -23.83 -8.28
C ARG A 399 -18.85 -22.60 -8.25
N LYS A 400 -20.04 -22.69 -7.68
CA LYS A 400 -20.94 -21.55 -7.47
C LYS A 400 -20.31 -20.52 -6.54
N VAL A 401 -19.79 -20.97 -5.39
CA VAL A 401 -19.10 -20.13 -4.41
C VAL A 401 -17.91 -19.42 -5.05
N GLN A 402 -17.05 -20.15 -5.77
CA GLN A 402 -15.88 -19.59 -6.43
C GLN A 402 -16.25 -18.49 -7.43
N ARG A 403 -17.24 -18.74 -8.27
CA ARG A 403 -17.74 -17.75 -9.24
C ARG A 403 -18.43 -16.56 -8.56
N PHE A 404 -19.14 -16.79 -7.46
CA PHE A 404 -19.81 -15.75 -6.72
C PHE A 404 -18.85 -14.85 -5.90
N LEU A 405 -17.61 -15.27 -5.67
CA LEU A 405 -16.54 -14.42 -5.13
C LEU A 405 -16.15 -13.31 -6.11
N SER A 406 -16.43 -13.45 -7.40
CA SER A 406 -16.27 -12.37 -8.37
C SER A 406 -17.35 -11.31 -8.20
N GLN A 407 -17.01 -10.06 -8.55
CA GLN A 407 -17.98 -8.98 -8.61
C GLN A 407 -17.55 -7.90 -9.59
N PRO A 408 -18.50 -7.21 -10.24
CA PRO A 408 -18.16 -6.10 -11.11
C PRO A 408 -17.74 -4.87 -10.31
N PHE A 409 -16.65 -4.24 -10.73
CA PHE A 409 -16.12 -3.02 -10.13
C PHE A 409 -16.60 -1.77 -10.89
N PHE A 410 -16.83 -0.69 -10.17
CA PHE A 410 -17.18 0.60 -10.75
C PHE A 410 -16.07 1.11 -11.68
N VAL A 411 -14.82 0.98 -11.25
CA VAL A 411 -13.66 1.39 -12.05
C VAL A 411 -13.44 0.53 -13.30
N GLY A 412 -14.07 -0.63 -13.36
CA GLY A 412 -14.02 -1.55 -14.50
C GLY A 412 -15.19 -1.44 -15.48
N GLU A 413 -16.19 -0.60 -15.22
CA GLU A 413 -17.42 -0.52 -16.03
C GLU A 413 -17.15 -0.26 -17.52
N GLN A 414 -16.23 0.63 -17.82
CA GLN A 414 -15.86 0.98 -19.19
C GLN A 414 -15.20 -0.18 -19.97
N PHE A 415 -14.58 -1.12 -19.28
CA PHE A 415 -13.90 -2.28 -19.89
C PHE A 415 -14.80 -3.51 -19.98
N THR A 416 -15.65 -3.71 -18.96
CA THR A 416 -16.48 -4.91 -18.84
C THR A 416 -17.90 -4.71 -19.38
N GLY A 417 -18.37 -3.47 -19.47
CA GLY A 417 -19.75 -3.15 -19.79
C GLY A 417 -20.75 -3.52 -18.67
N LEU A 418 -20.26 -3.98 -17.53
CA LEU A 418 -21.07 -4.36 -16.38
C LEU A 418 -21.09 -3.21 -15.38
N LYS A 419 -22.28 -2.94 -14.84
CA LYS A 419 -22.44 -1.92 -13.78
C LYS A 419 -21.77 -2.39 -12.51
N GLY A 420 -20.90 -1.55 -11.94
CA GLY A 420 -20.22 -1.81 -10.69
C GLY A 420 -21.17 -2.00 -9.51
N ARG A 421 -20.72 -2.77 -8.52
CA ARG A 421 -21.50 -3.08 -7.31
C ARG A 421 -20.64 -2.92 -6.07
N TYR A 422 -21.13 -2.14 -5.12
CA TYR A 422 -20.70 -2.17 -3.73
C TYR A 422 -21.62 -3.14 -2.99
N VAL A 423 -21.07 -4.16 -2.37
CA VAL A 423 -21.85 -5.19 -1.67
C VAL A 423 -21.65 -5.03 -0.17
N PRO A 424 -22.68 -4.62 0.59
CA PRO A 424 -22.60 -4.58 2.04
C PRO A 424 -22.24 -5.94 2.64
N LEU A 425 -21.45 -5.95 3.71
CA LEU A 425 -20.99 -7.19 4.35
C LEU A 425 -22.15 -8.10 4.78
N SER A 426 -23.24 -7.53 5.29
CA SER A 426 -24.44 -8.27 5.67
C SER A 426 -25.07 -9.04 4.51
N GLU A 427 -25.13 -8.44 3.33
CA GLU A 427 -25.62 -9.09 2.12
C GLU A 427 -24.66 -10.18 1.63
N THR A 428 -23.36 -9.96 1.76
CA THR A 428 -22.33 -10.95 1.43
C THR A 428 -22.47 -12.19 2.31
N ILE A 429 -22.55 -12.02 3.62
CA ILE A 429 -22.71 -13.12 4.57
C ILE A 429 -23.99 -13.91 4.28
N GLN A 430 -25.11 -13.23 4.11
CA GLN A 430 -26.40 -13.87 3.85
C GLN A 430 -26.38 -14.64 2.52
N SER A 431 -25.84 -14.05 1.47
CA SER A 431 -25.77 -14.69 0.14
C SER A 431 -24.92 -15.97 0.17
N PHE A 432 -23.73 -15.94 0.76
CA PHE A 432 -22.89 -17.13 0.85
C PHE A 432 -23.49 -18.21 1.77
N LYS A 433 -24.11 -17.81 2.86
CA LYS A 433 -24.82 -18.71 3.77
C LYS A 433 -25.90 -19.50 3.03
N GLU A 434 -26.70 -18.84 2.22
CA GLU A 434 -27.76 -19.47 1.44
C GLU A 434 -27.25 -20.38 0.32
N ILE A 435 -26.15 -19.99 -0.35
CA ILE A 435 -25.51 -20.82 -1.39
C ILE A 435 -24.97 -22.12 -0.80
N ILE A 436 -24.27 -22.04 0.33
CA ILE A 436 -23.68 -23.20 1.02
C ILE A 436 -24.77 -24.13 1.56
N ALA A 437 -25.89 -23.55 2.04
CA ALA A 437 -27.03 -24.33 2.52
C ALA A 437 -27.79 -25.07 1.41
N GLY A 438 -27.45 -24.82 0.13
CA GLY A 438 -28.06 -25.49 -1.01
C GLY A 438 -29.34 -24.87 -1.53
N LYS A 439 -29.72 -23.69 -1.05
CA LYS A 439 -30.95 -22.99 -1.48
C LYS A 439 -31.02 -22.74 -3.00
N TYR A 440 -29.86 -22.68 -3.65
CA TYR A 440 -29.73 -22.37 -5.08
C TYR A 440 -29.05 -23.48 -5.87
N ASP A 441 -29.13 -24.73 -5.42
CA ASP A 441 -28.52 -25.87 -6.09
C ASP A 441 -29.04 -26.07 -7.51
N ASP A 442 -30.28 -25.67 -7.80
CA ASP A 442 -30.92 -25.79 -9.12
C ASP A 442 -30.48 -24.70 -10.11
N ILE A 443 -29.76 -23.68 -9.67
CA ILE A 443 -29.30 -22.59 -10.53
C ILE A 443 -27.92 -22.95 -11.13
N PRO A 444 -27.75 -22.87 -12.46
CA PRO A 444 -26.45 -23.11 -13.08
C PRO A 444 -25.36 -22.17 -12.57
N GLU A 445 -24.15 -22.69 -12.40
CA GLU A 445 -22.99 -21.96 -11.85
C GLU A 445 -22.62 -20.68 -12.62
N SER A 446 -22.93 -20.62 -13.92
CA SER A 446 -22.62 -19.46 -14.77
C SER A 446 -23.34 -18.17 -14.35
N TYR A 447 -24.49 -18.27 -13.72
CA TYR A 447 -25.25 -17.11 -13.23
C TYR A 447 -24.62 -16.43 -12.04
N PHE A 448 -23.72 -17.12 -11.31
CA PHE A 448 -23.03 -16.60 -10.13
C PHE A 448 -21.80 -15.75 -10.48
N LEU A 449 -21.34 -15.82 -11.74
CA LEU A 449 -20.18 -15.05 -12.17
C LEU A 449 -20.53 -13.57 -12.31
N MET A 450 -19.67 -12.70 -11.77
CA MET A 450 -19.80 -11.24 -11.84
C MET A 450 -21.17 -10.75 -11.35
N ALA A 451 -21.64 -11.27 -10.25
CA ALA A 451 -22.82 -10.82 -9.53
C ALA A 451 -22.41 -10.04 -8.27
N GLY A 452 -23.22 -9.09 -7.86
CA GLY A 452 -23.05 -8.40 -6.58
C GLY A 452 -23.57 -9.25 -5.43
N ASN A 453 -24.87 -9.21 -5.17
CA ASN A 453 -25.54 -10.06 -4.19
C ASN A 453 -26.32 -11.19 -4.86
N ILE A 454 -27.03 -11.98 -4.05
CA ILE A 454 -27.81 -13.09 -4.59
C ILE A 454 -29.00 -12.65 -5.45
N ASP A 455 -29.55 -11.48 -5.19
CA ASP A 455 -30.66 -10.94 -6.00
C ASP A 455 -30.24 -10.66 -7.44
N ASP A 456 -28.96 -10.29 -7.65
CA ASP A 456 -28.39 -10.13 -8.98
C ASP A 456 -28.33 -11.47 -9.74
N VAL A 457 -28.05 -12.57 -9.04
CA VAL A 457 -28.07 -13.94 -9.59
C VAL A 457 -29.49 -14.31 -9.99
N LEU A 458 -30.45 -14.08 -9.10
CA LEU A 458 -31.86 -14.40 -9.36
C LEU A 458 -32.45 -13.56 -10.51
N ALA A 459 -31.99 -12.33 -10.66
CA ALA A 459 -32.39 -11.46 -11.77
C ALA A 459 -31.90 -11.97 -13.14
N LYS A 460 -30.76 -12.65 -13.18
CA LYS A 460 -30.21 -13.28 -14.40
C LYS A 460 -30.98 -14.55 -14.83
N VAL A 461 -31.65 -15.21 -13.89
CA VAL A 461 -32.40 -16.44 -14.13
C VAL A 461 -33.78 -16.15 -14.75
N LYS A 462 -34.33 -14.98 -14.50
CA LYS A 462 -35.61 -14.49 -15.07
C LYS A 462 -35.43 -14.00 -16.49
#